data_355141f4549ef53eaf10f81cf4f27126
#
_entry.id   355141f4549ef53eaf10f81cf4f27126
#
_cell.length_a   1.000
_cell.length_b   1.000
_cell.length_c   1.000
_cell.angle_alpha   90.00
_cell.angle_beta   90.00
_cell.angle_gamma   90.00
#
_symmetry.space_group_name_H-M   'P 1'
#
loop_
_entity.id
_entity.type
_entity.pdbx_description
1 polymer ?
#
loop_
_entity_poly.entity_id
_entity_poly.type
_entity_poly.pdbx_seq_one_letter_code
_entity_poly.pdbx_strand_id
1 'polypeptide(L)'
;MKKAILFDLDGTLLPMDQDIFVKTYFGLMAKRMSQFGYKPDELIQTIWKGTSAVIKNDGVLTNEDVFWKCFSEVYGDERTKNDRVKFDDFYREDFPKVQSACGFQPLAKEMIQYAKQQGYRVVLATNPLFPRIATEERIHWAGLLPSDFELVTTYENSHACKPNLLY
;
A
#
# COMPACT_ATOMS: atom_id res chain seq x y z
N MET A 1 -4.81 -1.02 -31.41
CA MET A 1 -4.26 -1.23 -30.04
C MET A 1 -5.21 -0.57 -29.04
N LYS A 2 -5.71 -1.30 -28.03
CA LYS A 2 -6.50 -0.67 -26.97
C LYS A 2 -5.56 0.20 -26.12
N LYS A 3 -5.89 1.46 -25.94
CA LYS A 3 -5.15 2.38 -25.07
C LYS A 3 -5.49 2.10 -23.61
N ALA A 4 -4.54 2.29 -22.71
CA ALA A 4 -4.74 2.18 -21.27
C ALA A 4 -4.65 3.57 -20.61
N ILE A 5 -5.42 3.75 -19.54
CA ILE A 5 -5.28 4.87 -18.61
C ILE A 5 -4.79 4.31 -17.27
N LEU A 6 -3.71 4.87 -16.77
CA LEU A 6 -3.12 4.54 -15.49
C LEU A 6 -3.52 5.61 -14.49
N PHE A 7 -4.26 5.23 -13.46
CA PHE A 7 -4.66 6.12 -12.38
C PHE A 7 -3.77 5.90 -11.17
N ASP A 8 -3.39 6.97 -10.52
CA ASP A 8 -2.85 6.92 -9.16
C ASP A 8 -3.99 6.89 -8.15
N LEU A 9 -3.69 6.44 -6.92
CA LEU A 9 -4.70 6.33 -5.87
C LEU A 9 -4.60 7.48 -4.85
N ASP A 10 -3.50 7.50 -4.12
CA ASP A 10 -3.32 8.34 -2.94
C ASP A 10 -3.08 9.80 -3.35
N GLY A 11 -3.98 10.72 -2.94
CA GLY A 11 -3.97 12.11 -3.39
C GLY A 11 -4.55 12.34 -4.79
N THR A 12 -5.03 11.29 -5.47
CA THR A 12 -5.65 11.35 -6.81
C THR A 12 -7.10 10.88 -6.77
N LEU A 13 -7.34 9.56 -6.79
CA LEU A 13 -8.68 8.99 -6.66
C LEU A 13 -9.18 9.00 -5.21
N LEU A 14 -8.26 8.89 -4.26
CA LEU A 14 -8.52 8.97 -2.82
C LEU A 14 -7.86 10.25 -2.27
N PRO A 15 -8.63 11.31 -1.98
CA PRO A 15 -8.08 12.49 -1.33
C PRO A 15 -7.53 12.14 0.05
N MET A 16 -6.32 12.60 0.36
CA MET A 16 -5.74 12.41 1.69
C MET A 16 -4.71 13.51 2.00
N ASP A 17 -4.61 13.80 3.29
CA ASP A 17 -3.44 14.49 3.86
C ASP A 17 -2.43 13.42 4.27
N GLN A 18 -1.27 13.42 3.62
CA GLN A 18 -0.26 12.38 3.82
C GLN A 18 0.31 12.37 5.24
N ASP A 19 0.48 13.54 5.86
CA ASP A 19 1.03 13.63 7.22
C ASP A 19 0.03 13.07 8.24
N ILE A 20 -1.25 13.39 8.08
CA ILE A 20 -2.32 12.85 8.94
C ILE A 20 -2.45 11.34 8.73
N PHE A 21 -2.43 10.88 7.48
CA PHE A 21 -2.50 9.46 7.14
C PHE A 21 -1.34 8.67 7.77
N VAL A 22 -0.11 9.09 7.56
CA VAL A 22 1.10 8.44 8.08
C VAL A 22 1.09 8.40 9.60
N LYS A 23 0.73 9.52 10.25
CA LYS A 23 0.62 9.60 11.72
C LYS A 23 -0.43 8.64 12.28
N THR A 24 -1.61 8.59 11.65
CA THR A 24 -2.71 7.71 12.07
C THR A 24 -2.34 6.24 11.87
N TYR A 25 -1.79 5.90 10.70
CA TYR A 25 -1.32 4.56 10.36
C TYR A 25 -0.28 4.04 11.37
N PHE A 26 0.79 4.79 11.60
CA PHE A 26 1.84 4.37 12.54
C PHE A 26 1.37 4.35 13.98
N GLY A 27 0.46 5.24 14.39
CA GLY A 27 -0.12 5.20 15.72
C GLY A 27 -0.91 3.91 15.98
N LEU A 28 -1.72 3.47 15.03
CA LEU A 28 -2.47 2.22 15.12
C LEU A 28 -1.56 1.00 15.03
N MET A 29 -0.59 1.00 14.11
CA MET A 29 0.39 -0.08 13.94
C MET A 29 1.21 -0.28 15.23
N ALA A 30 1.76 0.78 15.78
CA ALA A 30 2.54 0.74 17.01
C ALA A 30 1.71 0.22 18.19
N LYS A 31 0.46 0.69 18.32
CA LYS A 31 -0.47 0.23 19.35
C LYS A 31 -0.76 -1.27 19.24
N ARG A 32 -1.03 -1.77 18.02
CA ARG A 32 -1.30 -3.19 17.77
C ARG A 32 -0.06 -4.04 18.06
N MET A 33 1.08 -3.66 17.50
CA MET A 33 2.28 -4.47 17.52
C MET A 33 3.01 -4.45 18.87
N SER A 34 2.79 -3.43 19.72
CA SER A 34 3.33 -3.40 21.09
C SER A 34 2.83 -4.57 21.94
N GLN A 35 1.64 -5.10 21.67
CA GLN A 35 1.09 -6.28 22.34
C GLN A 35 1.92 -7.55 22.08
N PHE A 36 2.70 -7.54 20.99
CA PHE A 36 3.60 -8.63 20.58
C PHE A 36 5.08 -8.33 20.90
N GLY A 37 5.32 -7.33 21.76
CA GLY A 37 6.66 -6.98 22.21
C GLY A 37 7.50 -6.16 21.23
N TYR A 38 6.86 -5.51 20.26
CA TYR A 38 7.53 -4.51 19.41
C TYR A 38 7.58 -3.16 20.12
N LYS A 39 8.77 -2.56 20.17
CA LYS A 39 8.93 -1.18 20.67
C LYS A 39 8.47 -0.20 19.55
N PRO A 40 7.54 0.74 19.85
CA PRO A 40 6.96 1.63 18.85
C PRO A 40 8.00 2.33 17.97
N ASP A 41 8.97 3.00 18.55
CA ASP A 41 9.95 3.79 17.80
C ASP A 41 10.85 2.91 16.91
N GLU A 42 11.30 1.76 17.43
CA GLU A 42 12.13 0.80 16.70
C GLU A 42 11.35 0.19 15.54
N LEU A 43 10.07 -0.16 15.76
CA LEU A 43 9.20 -0.69 14.71
C LEU A 43 8.99 0.33 13.59
N ILE A 44 8.65 1.58 13.93
CA ILE A 44 8.44 2.65 12.94
C ILE A 44 9.71 2.89 12.13
N GLN A 45 10.87 2.97 12.79
CA GLN A 45 12.15 3.12 12.10
C GLN A 45 12.45 1.94 11.17
N THR A 46 12.13 0.72 11.59
CA THR A 46 12.32 -0.49 10.76
C THR A 46 11.39 -0.49 9.55
N ILE A 47 10.14 -0.08 9.71
CA ILE A 47 9.21 0.06 8.58
C ILE A 47 9.72 1.12 7.59
N TRP A 48 10.19 2.27 8.08
CA TRP A 48 10.78 3.29 7.20
C TRP A 48 12.03 2.80 6.48
N LYS A 49 12.89 2.02 7.16
CA LYS A 49 14.07 1.39 6.54
C LYS A 49 13.65 0.44 5.42
N GLY A 50 12.66 -0.42 5.68
CA GLY A 50 12.08 -1.33 4.68
C GLY A 50 11.46 -0.58 3.50
N THR A 51 10.67 0.46 3.77
CA THR A 51 10.08 1.32 2.73
C THR A 51 11.17 1.98 1.86
N SER A 52 12.24 2.48 2.47
CA SER A 52 13.37 3.06 1.74
C SER A 52 14.08 2.02 0.87
N ALA A 53 14.21 0.78 1.34
CA ALA A 53 14.78 -0.31 0.54
C ALA A 53 13.89 -0.64 -0.67
N VAL A 54 12.58 -0.69 -0.48
CA VAL A 54 11.60 -0.90 -1.55
C VAL A 54 11.65 0.21 -2.60
N ILE A 55 11.73 1.47 -2.20
CA ILE A 55 11.87 2.60 -3.15
C ILE A 55 13.14 2.47 -4.00
N LYS A 56 14.21 1.88 -3.44
CA LYS A 56 15.51 1.68 -4.11
C LYS A 56 15.63 0.30 -4.76
N ASN A 57 14.53 -0.47 -4.83
CA ASN A 57 14.55 -1.82 -5.41
C ASN A 57 15.08 -1.78 -6.85
N ASP A 58 16.03 -2.69 -7.13
CA ASP A 58 16.71 -2.82 -8.43
C ASP A 58 15.92 -3.66 -9.46
N GLY A 59 14.73 -4.14 -9.07
CA GLY A 59 13.85 -4.92 -9.93
C GLY A 59 14.06 -6.43 -9.90
N VAL A 60 15.03 -6.95 -9.15
CA VAL A 60 15.31 -8.39 -9.08
C VAL A 60 14.28 -9.14 -8.23
N LEU A 61 13.99 -8.62 -7.05
CA LEU A 61 13.02 -9.19 -6.11
C LEU A 61 11.71 -8.40 -6.15
N THR A 62 10.63 -9.00 -5.67
CA THR A 62 9.40 -8.26 -5.43
C THR A 62 9.62 -7.20 -4.34
N ASN A 63 8.81 -6.15 -4.34
CA ASN A 63 8.86 -5.15 -3.29
C ASN A 63 8.54 -5.76 -1.92
N GLU A 64 7.67 -6.75 -1.87
CA GLU A 64 7.39 -7.55 -0.66
C GLU A 64 8.65 -8.23 -0.14
N ASP A 65 9.37 -8.95 -1.00
CA ASP A 65 10.58 -9.67 -0.59
C ASP A 65 11.67 -8.72 -0.10
N VAL A 66 11.85 -7.58 -0.77
CA VAL A 66 12.80 -6.54 -0.35
C VAL A 66 12.42 -5.99 1.02
N PHE A 67 11.14 -5.69 1.24
CA PHE A 67 10.66 -5.17 2.53
C PHE A 67 10.93 -6.16 3.67
N TRP A 68 10.49 -7.42 3.50
CA TRP A 68 10.60 -8.41 4.57
C TRP A 68 12.04 -8.87 4.81
N LYS A 69 12.87 -8.88 3.78
CA LYS A 69 14.32 -9.11 3.94
C LYS A 69 14.95 -8.03 4.81
N CYS A 70 14.66 -6.76 4.53
CA CYS A 70 15.14 -5.64 5.34
C CYS A 70 14.60 -5.67 6.78
N PHE A 71 13.34 -6.11 6.96
CA PHE A 71 12.71 -6.27 8.29
C PHE A 71 13.39 -7.38 9.09
N SER A 72 13.70 -8.52 8.45
CA SER A 72 14.35 -9.66 9.09
C SER A 72 15.80 -9.38 9.51
N GLU A 73 16.49 -8.46 8.85
CA GLU A 73 17.82 -7.99 9.29
C GLU A 73 17.79 -7.36 10.69
N VAL A 74 16.63 -6.82 11.12
CA VAL A 74 16.47 -6.17 12.44
C VAL A 74 15.92 -7.15 13.47
N TYR A 75 14.89 -7.93 13.11
CA TYR A 75 14.15 -8.76 14.05
C TYR A 75 14.47 -10.26 13.96
N GLY A 76 15.29 -10.68 12.99
CA GLY A 76 15.62 -12.06 12.70
C GLY A 76 14.57 -12.77 11.86
N ASP A 77 15.01 -13.76 11.08
CA ASP A 77 14.16 -14.47 10.11
C ASP A 77 13.01 -15.23 10.76
N GLU A 78 13.28 -15.94 11.86
CA GLU A 78 12.28 -16.74 12.54
C GLU A 78 11.14 -15.88 13.08
N ARG A 79 11.46 -14.80 13.79
CA ARG A 79 10.47 -13.86 14.31
C ARG A 79 9.68 -13.21 13.18
N THR A 80 10.36 -12.73 12.15
CA THR A 80 9.72 -12.10 10.99
C THR A 80 8.72 -13.05 10.34
N LYS A 81 9.11 -14.30 10.09
CA LYS A 81 8.22 -15.32 9.51
C LYS A 81 6.99 -15.59 10.37
N ASN A 82 7.19 -15.76 11.68
CA ASN A 82 6.11 -16.06 12.63
C ASN A 82 5.16 -14.89 12.84
N ASP A 83 5.66 -13.65 12.70
CA ASP A 83 4.88 -12.45 12.99
C ASP A 83 4.20 -11.85 11.76
N ARG A 84 4.49 -12.30 10.53
CA ARG A 84 3.80 -11.83 9.30
C ARG A 84 2.28 -11.84 9.44
N VAL A 85 1.72 -12.93 9.97
CA VAL A 85 0.28 -13.05 10.20
C VAL A 85 -0.28 -11.94 11.10
N LYS A 86 0.49 -11.47 12.09
CA LYS A 86 0.08 -10.38 12.98
C LYS A 86 -0.01 -9.03 12.26
N PHE A 87 0.87 -8.81 11.27
CA PHE A 87 0.79 -7.64 10.39
C PHE A 87 -0.40 -7.75 9.44
N ASP A 88 -0.67 -8.93 8.90
CA ASP A 88 -1.88 -9.16 8.10
C ASP A 88 -3.16 -8.91 8.90
N ASP A 89 -3.20 -9.37 10.16
CA ASP A 89 -4.32 -9.12 11.07
C ASP A 89 -4.49 -7.63 11.38
N PHE A 90 -3.38 -6.89 11.55
CA PHE A 90 -3.43 -5.43 11.66
C PHE A 90 -4.09 -4.81 10.42
N TYR A 91 -3.72 -5.22 9.21
CA TYR A 91 -4.30 -4.68 7.99
C TYR A 91 -5.79 -5.04 7.83
N ARG A 92 -6.23 -6.18 8.36
CA ARG A 92 -7.66 -6.57 8.34
C ARG A 92 -8.51 -5.85 9.38
N GLU A 93 -7.97 -5.66 10.60
CA GLU A 93 -8.79 -5.28 11.75
C GLU A 93 -8.62 -3.80 12.17
N ASP A 94 -7.41 -3.26 12.06
CA ASP A 94 -7.09 -1.93 12.55
C ASP A 94 -6.88 -0.90 11.43
N PHE A 95 -6.28 -1.31 10.31
CA PHE A 95 -6.02 -0.41 9.19
C PHE A 95 -7.29 0.25 8.62
N PRO A 96 -8.48 -0.38 8.58
CA PRO A 96 -9.72 0.28 8.16
C PRO A 96 -10.03 1.57 8.93
N LYS A 97 -9.56 1.71 10.16
CA LYS A 97 -9.74 2.93 10.99
C LYS A 97 -8.92 4.12 10.47
N VAL A 98 -7.89 3.87 9.64
CA VAL A 98 -7.07 4.92 9.01
C VAL A 98 -7.90 5.71 7.97
N GLN A 99 -9.02 5.17 7.50
CA GLN A 99 -9.96 5.86 6.61
C GLN A 99 -10.34 7.26 7.12
N SER A 100 -10.39 7.45 8.44
CA SER A 100 -10.69 8.74 9.05
C SER A 100 -9.68 9.85 8.70
N ALA A 101 -8.50 9.50 8.19
CA ALA A 101 -7.48 10.42 7.70
C ALA A 101 -7.61 10.72 6.20
N CYS A 102 -8.61 10.13 5.53
CA CYS A 102 -8.84 10.29 4.10
C CYS A 102 -10.14 11.03 3.84
N GLY A 103 -10.19 11.70 2.69
CA GLY A 103 -11.42 12.29 2.16
C GLY A 103 -12.16 11.32 1.24
N PHE A 104 -13.14 11.86 0.54
CA PHE A 104 -13.91 11.14 -0.48
C PHE A 104 -14.08 12.03 -1.72
N GLN A 105 -13.85 11.46 -2.92
CA GLN A 105 -14.03 12.15 -4.20
C GLN A 105 -15.11 11.42 -5.03
N PRO A 106 -16.35 11.96 -5.08
CA PRO A 106 -17.45 11.29 -5.80
C PRO A 106 -17.16 11.12 -7.30
N LEU A 107 -16.39 12.03 -7.92
CA LEU A 107 -16.04 11.95 -9.32
C LEU A 107 -15.07 10.79 -9.65
N ALA A 108 -14.38 10.21 -8.66
CA ALA A 108 -13.47 9.10 -8.89
C ALA A 108 -14.15 7.93 -9.60
N LYS A 109 -15.30 7.50 -9.11
CA LYS A 109 -16.09 6.43 -9.71
C LYS A 109 -16.61 6.78 -11.11
N GLU A 110 -17.09 7.98 -11.30
CA GLU A 110 -17.59 8.45 -12.59
C GLU A 110 -16.46 8.45 -13.65
N MET A 111 -15.27 8.92 -13.27
CA MET A 111 -14.11 8.95 -14.17
C MET A 111 -13.66 7.54 -14.58
N ILE A 112 -13.63 6.59 -13.66
CA ILE A 112 -13.31 5.19 -13.95
C ILE A 112 -14.33 4.58 -14.90
N GLN A 113 -15.63 4.80 -14.64
CA GLN A 113 -16.71 4.30 -15.49
C GLN A 113 -16.65 4.94 -16.88
N TYR A 114 -16.43 6.25 -16.97
CA TYR A 114 -16.29 6.95 -18.23
C TYR A 114 -15.12 6.41 -19.06
N ALA A 115 -13.95 6.21 -18.45
CA ALA A 115 -12.80 5.65 -19.12
C ALA A 115 -13.11 4.26 -19.73
N LYS A 116 -13.79 3.40 -18.97
CA LYS A 116 -14.24 2.08 -19.45
C LYS A 116 -15.22 2.19 -20.62
N GLN A 117 -16.21 3.10 -20.53
CA GLN A 117 -17.19 3.34 -21.61
C GLN A 117 -16.53 3.82 -22.90
N GLN A 118 -15.44 4.59 -22.79
CA GLN A 118 -14.64 5.03 -23.95
C GLN A 118 -13.72 3.91 -24.51
N GLY A 119 -13.80 2.69 -23.95
CA GLY A 119 -13.03 1.53 -24.41
C GLY A 119 -11.57 1.50 -23.95
N TYR A 120 -11.20 2.32 -22.98
CA TYR A 120 -9.87 2.25 -22.38
C TYR A 120 -9.74 1.07 -21.40
N ARG A 121 -8.55 0.49 -21.36
CA ARG A 121 -8.12 -0.36 -20.25
C ARG A 121 -7.82 0.54 -19.05
N VAL A 122 -8.26 0.14 -17.87
CA VAL A 122 -8.09 0.95 -16.66
C VAL A 122 -7.18 0.19 -15.69
N VAL A 123 -6.11 0.84 -15.29
CA VAL A 123 -5.09 0.30 -14.39
C VAL A 123 -4.95 1.22 -13.19
N LEU A 124 -4.89 0.65 -11.99
CA LEU A 124 -4.49 1.39 -10.79
C LEU A 124 -2.97 1.25 -10.62
N ALA A 125 -2.26 2.30 -11.00
CA ALA A 125 -0.81 2.40 -10.92
C ALA A 125 -0.42 3.23 -9.68
N THR A 126 -0.79 2.77 -8.49
CA THR A 126 -0.38 3.39 -7.22
C THR A 126 1.03 2.98 -6.84
N ASN A 127 1.73 3.79 -6.03
CA ASN A 127 3.08 3.44 -5.62
C ASN A 127 3.06 2.17 -4.74
N PRO A 128 3.71 1.06 -5.15
CA PRO A 128 3.52 -0.27 -4.56
C PRO A 128 4.36 -0.47 -3.29
N LEU A 129 4.07 0.34 -2.27
CA LEU A 129 4.71 0.32 -0.94
C LEU A 129 3.92 -0.50 0.09
N PHE A 130 2.65 -0.75 -0.20
CA PHE A 130 1.72 -1.41 0.72
C PHE A 130 1.32 -2.79 0.22
N PRO A 131 0.96 -3.71 1.13
CA PRO A 131 0.38 -4.99 0.76
C PRO A 131 -0.97 -4.82 0.05
N ARG A 132 -1.33 -5.83 -0.73
CA ARG A 132 -2.60 -5.90 -1.47
C ARG A 132 -3.79 -5.58 -0.57
N ILE A 133 -3.84 -6.17 0.61
CA ILE A 133 -4.93 -5.97 1.58
C ILE A 133 -5.12 -4.49 1.93
N ALA A 134 -4.04 -3.75 2.18
CA ALA A 134 -4.10 -2.32 2.47
C ALA A 134 -4.42 -1.48 1.23
N THR A 135 -4.01 -1.93 0.05
CA THR A 135 -4.30 -1.24 -1.21
C THR A 135 -5.77 -1.41 -1.59
N GLU A 136 -6.31 -2.62 -1.47
CA GLU A 136 -7.73 -2.91 -1.72
C GLU A 136 -8.64 -2.17 -0.75
N GLU A 137 -8.26 -2.06 0.52
CA GLU A 137 -9.00 -1.29 1.51
C GLU A 137 -9.08 0.20 1.13
N ARG A 138 -7.97 0.81 0.68
CA ARG A 138 -7.97 2.20 0.22
C ARG A 138 -8.76 2.40 -1.08
N ILE A 139 -8.83 1.41 -1.96
CA ILE A 139 -9.72 1.42 -3.13
C ILE A 139 -11.17 1.51 -2.68
N HIS A 140 -11.57 0.73 -1.65
CA HIS A 140 -12.90 0.79 -1.08
C HIS A 140 -13.21 2.16 -0.46
N TRP A 141 -12.24 2.79 0.21
CA TRP A 141 -12.41 4.15 0.75
C TRP A 141 -12.65 5.19 -0.35
N ALA A 142 -12.11 4.98 -1.54
CA ALA A 142 -12.37 5.82 -2.71
C ALA A 142 -13.75 5.53 -3.37
N GLY A 143 -14.55 4.60 -2.82
CA GLY A 143 -15.84 4.18 -3.39
C GLY A 143 -15.72 3.31 -4.64
N LEU A 144 -14.57 2.68 -4.83
CA LEU A 144 -14.22 1.82 -5.95
C LEU A 144 -14.07 0.37 -5.51
N LEU A 145 -13.96 -0.53 -6.48
CA LEU A 145 -13.69 -1.95 -6.25
C LEU A 145 -12.37 -2.35 -6.96
N PRO A 146 -11.60 -3.30 -6.42
CA PRO A 146 -10.44 -3.84 -7.12
C PRO A 146 -10.77 -4.35 -8.53
N SER A 147 -11.98 -4.89 -8.72
CA SER A 147 -12.50 -5.33 -10.03
C SER A 147 -12.79 -4.20 -11.01
N ASP A 148 -12.71 -2.95 -10.59
CA ASP A 148 -12.78 -1.81 -11.50
C ASP A 148 -11.52 -1.64 -12.35
N PHE A 149 -10.44 -2.30 -11.99
CA PHE A 149 -9.14 -2.20 -12.64
C PHE A 149 -8.70 -3.55 -13.21
N GLU A 150 -8.08 -3.55 -14.39
CA GLU A 150 -7.46 -4.75 -14.97
C GLU A 150 -6.19 -5.16 -14.22
N LEU A 151 -5.50 -4.20 -13.62
CA LEU A 151 -4.32 -4.38 -12.81
C LEU A 151 -4.33 -3.36 -11.67
N VAL A 152 -3.95 -3.81 -10.50
CA VAL A 152 -3.65 -2.99 -9.31
C VAL A 152 -2.22 -3.28 -8.90
N THR A 153 -1.36 -2.26 -8.86
CA THR A 153 0.01 -2.43 -8.38
C THR A 153 0.04 -2.52 -6.86
N THR A 154 0.69 -3.55 -6.34
CA THR A 154 0.90 -3.81 -4.91
C THR A 154 2.32 -4.29 -4.68
N TYR A 155 2.79 -4.31 -3.45
CA TYR A 155 4.17 -4.70 -3.18
C TYR A 155 4.45 -6.18 -3.53
N GLU A 156 3.43 -7.04 -3.58
CA GLU A 156 3.55 -8.45 -3.95
C GLU A 156 3.77 -8.67 -5.45
N ASN A 157 3.22 -7.78 -6.29
CA ASN A 157 3.25 -7.95 -7.75
C ASN A 157 4.11 -6.92 -8.48
N SER A 158 4.86 -6.12 -7.75
CA SER A 158 5.70 -5.06 -8.30
C SER A 158 7.15 -5.23 -7.86
N HIS A 159 8.08 -4.86 -8.74
CA HIS A 159 9.51 -4.97 -8.53
C HIS A 159 10.23 -3.61 -8.49
N ALA A 160 9.49 -2.53 -8.61
CA ALA A 160 9.99 -1.17 -8.61
C ALA A 160 8.92 -0.21 -8.08
N CYS A 161 9.33 1.01 -7.74
CA CYS A 161 8.47 2.10 -7.30
C CYS A 161 8.64 3.31 -8.20
N LYS A 162 7.63 4.18 -8.28
CA LYS A 162 7.79 5.50 -8.89
C LYS A 162 8.88 6.29 -8.14
N PRO A 163 9.73 7.06 -8.81
CA PRO A 163 9.79 7.35 -10.26
C PRO A 163 10.76 6.45 -11.04
N ASN A 164 11.06 5.24 -10.57
CA ASN A 164 11.97 4.33 -11.26
C ASN A 164 11.41 3.96 -12.64
N LEU A 165 12.28 3.98 -13.67
CA LEU A 165 11.90 3.63 -15.05
C LEU A 165 11.53 2.15 -15.23
N LEU A 166 11.84 1.29 -14.25
CA LEU A 166 11.43 -0.12 -14.22
C LEU A 166 9.98 -0.30 -13.73
N TYR A 167 9.37 0.74 -13.16
CA TYR A 167 7.96 0.76 -12.75
C TYR A 167 7.01 0.85 -13.98
#